data_1c74b948838b554bd5954c411cfb5a63
#
_entry.id   1c74b948838b554bd5954c411cfb5a63
#
_cell.length_a   1.000
_cell.length_b   1.000
_cell.length_c   1.000
_cell.angle_alpha   90.00
_cell.angle_beta   90.00
_cell.angle_gamma   90.00
#
_symmetry.space_group_name_H-M   'P 1'
#
loop_
_entity.id
_entity.type
_entity.pdbx_description
1 polymer ?
#
loop_
_entity_poly.entity_id
_entity_poly.type
_entity_poly.pdbx_seq_one_letter_code
_entity_poly.pdbx_strand_id
1 'polypeptide(L)'
;RDQPRSRGLGDVYKRQICHSFAEDGRCISLLKIMLTNYCIYDCAYCINRRSNDIPRATLSVSELVDLTIEFYRRNYIEGLFLSSGVVRNPDYTMERLVRVAKDLRLVHKFNGYIHLKSIPGASRELVNEAGLYADRLSVNIEIPKEENLKLLAPEKDHKSVYQPMRYIQQGVLTNKEDRKKFRHVPRFVPAGQSTQMIVGATTESDKDILYLSSSLYQHPTMRRVYYSGYISVNTYDKRLPALKQPPLVRENRLYQADWLLRFYQFKVEEIVDDSYPDLDLEIDPKLGWALRHPELFPIDINQADYEMILRVPGIGIKSARQIIASRRFSKLGFYELKKIGVVMKKAQYFITCNELPTRTVNELTPTGVRRLLVPKPKKKVDERQLILNFTDNE
;
A
#
# COMPACT_ATOMS: atom_id res chain seq x y z
N ARG A 1 11.06 11.05 9.76
CA ARG A 1 11.75 12.36 9.67
C ARG A 1 10.68 13.39 9.89
N ASP A 2 10.79 14.12 11.01
CA ASP A 2 9.91 15.21 11.38
C ASP A 2 10.00 16.32 10.35
N GLN A 3 8.83 16.74 9.82
CA GLN A 3 8.78 17.93 8.99
C GLN A 3 8.75 19.16 9.90
N PRO A 4 9.45 20.25 9.55
CA PRO A 4 9.48 21.46 10.37
C PRO A 4 8.08 22.06 10.47
N ARG A 5 7.70 22.43 11.69
CA ARG A 5 6.44 23.13 12.00
C ARG A 5 6.53 24.57 11.52
N SER A 6 5.89 24.92 10.42
CA SER A 6 5.61 26.29 10.05
C SER A 6 4.16 26.63 10.37
N ARG A 7 3.94 27.68 11.18
CA ARG A 7 2.61 28.19 11.52
C ARG A 7 2.20 29.22 10.46
N GLY A 8 1.32 28.82 9.51
CA GLY A 8 0.76 29.72 8.52
C GLY A 8 -0.19 28.98 7.56
N LEU A 9 -0.98 29.72 6.78
CA LEU A 9 -1.90 29.21 5.74
C LEU A 9 -1.23 28.17 4.80
N GLY A 10 0.08 28.26 4.57
CA GLY A 10 0.85 27.28 3.81
C GLY A 10 0.89 25.87 4.42
N ASP A 11 0.66 25.69 5.72
CA ASP A 11 0.67 24.37 6.38
C ASP A 11 -0.61 23.58 6.15
N VAL A 12 -1.75 24.25 6.02
CA VAL A 12 -3.05 23.62 5.75
C VAL A 12 -3.02 22.95 4.37
N TYR A 13 -2.46 23.63 3.39
CA TYR A 13 -2.34 23.13 2.02
C TYR A 13 -1.30 22.00 1.88
N LYS A 14 -0.19 22.07 2.61
CA LYS A 14 0.85 21.01 2.59
C LYS A 14 0.36 19.68 3.15
N ARG A 15 -0.60 19.67 4.08
CA ARG A 15 -1.19 18.45 4.65
C ARG A 15 -2.03 17.65 3.66
N GLN A 16 -2.49 18.26 2.55
CA GLN A 16 -3.28 17.62 1.50
C GLN A 16 -2.41 17.08 0.36
N ILE A 17 -1.11 17.38 0.35
CA ILE A 17 -0.18 16.84 -0.64
C ILE A 17 0.36 15.53 -0.10
N CYS A 18 0.04 14.43 -0.77
CA CYS A 18 0.59 13.12 -0.47
C CYS A 18 1.69 12.76 -1.48
N HIS A 19 2.68 12.01 -1.00
CA HIS A 19 3.75 11.50 -1.81
C HIS A 19 3.51 10.03 -2.11
N SER A 20 3.41 9.68 -3.39
CA SER A 20 3.27 8.31 -3.88
C SER A 20 4.49 7.92 -4.67
N PHE A 21 4.96 6.68 -4.50
CA PHE A 21 6.04 6.16 -5.31
C PHE A 21 5.48 5.49 -6.56
N ALA A 22 6.00 5.88 -7.74
CA ALA A 22 5.76 5.20 -9.00
C ALA A 22 6.54 3.88 -9.07
N GLU A 23 6.20 3.01 -10.03
CA GLU A 23 6.87 1.71 -10.21
C GLU A 23 8.38 1.86 -10.55
N ASP A 24 8.76 2.99 -11.14
CA ASP A 24 10.15 3.36 -11.45
C ASP A 24 10.93 3.96 -10.26
N GLY A 25 10.30 4.03 -9.09
CA GLY A 25 10.90 4.56 -7.86
C GLY A 25 10.83 6.08 -7.70
N ARG A 26 10.27 6.82 -8.67
CA ARG A 26 10.06 8.26 -8.54
C ARG A 26 8.97 8.55 -7.50
N CYS A 27 9.19 9.60 -6.72
CA CYS A 27 8.20 10.13 -5.81
C CYS A 27 7.32 11.15 -6.55
N ILE A 28 6.01 10.90 -6.60
CA ILE A 28 5.03 11.77 -7.25
C ILE A 28 4.23 12.49 -6.16
N SER A 29 4.17 13.80 -6.24
CA SER A 29 3.37 14.65 -5.35
C SER A 29 1.92 14.76 -5.89
N LEU A 30 0.95 14.34 -5.09
CA LEU A 30 -0.46 14.34 -5.47
C LEU A 30 -1.29 15.23 -4.54
N LEU A 31 -2.15 16.07 -5.10
CA LEU A 31 -3.24 16.68 -4.33
C LEU A 31 -4.26 15.59 -4.00
N LYS A 32 -4.33 15.20 -2.73
CA LYS A 32 -5.31 14.24 -2.23
C LYS A 32 -6.49 14.99 -1.62
N ILE A 33 -7.61 15.01 -2.32
CA ILE A 33 -8.77 15.80 -1.92
C ILE A 33 -10.08 15.03 -2.12
N MET A 34 -11.10 15.43 -1.37
CA MET A 34 -12.47 14.96 -1.54
C MET A 34 -13.31 16.05 -2.24
N LEU A 35 -14.14 15.64 -3.20
CA LEU A 35 -15.14 16.53 -3.78
C LEU A 35 -16.15 17.00 -2.71
N THR A 36 -16.55 16.06 -1.85
CA THR A 36 -17.42 16.36 -0.69
C THR A 36 -17.22 15.34 0.42
N ASN A 37 -17.40 15.78 1.66
CA ASN A 37 -17.50 14.89 2.81
C ASN A 37 -18.95 14.62 3.26
N TYR A 38 -19.95 15.14 2.54
CA TYR A 38 -21.33 14.67 2.67
C TYR A 38 -21.41 13.23 2.15
N CYS A 39 -22.09 12.35 2.89
CA CYS A 39 -22.29 10.97 2.49
C CYS A 39 -23.66 10.49 2.94
N ILE A 40 -24.36 9.76 2.06
CA ILE A 40 -25.64 9.11 2.37
C ILE A 40 -25.44 7.80 3.10
N TYR A 41 -24.23 7.23 3.11
CA TYR A 41 -23.91 5.96 3.75
C TYR A 41 -23.52 6.16 5.22
N ASP A 42 -23.79 5.13 6.02
CA ASP A 42 -23.48 5.13 7.45
C ASP A 42 -22.44 4.07 7.84
N CYS A 43 -21.34 4.01 7.07
CA CYS A 43 -20.24 3.07 7.31
C CYS A 43 -19.60 3.33 8.68
N ALA A 44 -19.65 2.36 9.59
CA ALA A 44 -19.19 2.47 10.97
C ALA A 44 -17.73 2.95 11.10
N TYR A 45 -16.85 2.51 10.19
CA TYR A 45 -15.42 2.85 10.18
C TYR A 45 -15.09 4.23 9.59
N CYS A 46 -16.08 4.96 9.05
CA CYS A 46 -15.81 6.19 8.32
C CYS A 46 -16.13 7.44 9.16
N ILE A 47 -15.21 8.40 9.19
CA ILE A 47 -15.45 9.69 9.86
C ILE A 47 -16.59 10.46 9.17
N ASN A 48 -16.75 10.31 7.84
CA ASN A 48 -17.73 11.02 7.03
C ASN A 48 -19.09 10.29 6.95
N ARG A 49 -19.34 9.29 7.81
CA ARG A 49 -20.63 8.61 7.85
C ARG A 49 -21.77 9.61 8.13
N ARG A 50 -22.97 9.27 7.63
CA ARG A 50 -24.14 10.15 7.73
C ARG A 50 -24.46 10.60 9.14
N SER A 51 -24.37 9.68 10.11
CA SER A 51 -24.75 9.92 11.50
C SER A 51 -23.71 10.71 12.32
N ASN A 52 -22.51 10.98 11.78
CA ASN A 52 -21.53 11.80 12.50
C ASN A 52 -21.86 13.29 12.37
N ASP A 53 -21.87 13.98 13.50
CA ASP A 53 -21.96 15.45 13.57
C ASP A 53 -20.55 16.06 13.37
N ILE A 54 -20.20 16.31 12.13
CA ILE A 54 -18.94 16.93 11.73
C ILE A 54 -19.19 18.05 10.71
N PRO A 55 -18.32 19.06 10.63
CA PRO A 55 -18.39 20.07 9.58
C PRO A 55 -18.42 19.44 8.19
N ARG A 56 -19.41 19.83 7.39
CA ARG A 56 -19.62 19.31 6.04
C ARG A 56 -19.30 20.37 5.00
N ALA A 57 -18.60 19.97 3.94
CA ALA A 57 -18.27 20.85 2.83
C ALA A 57 -18.37 20.12 1.51
N THR A 58 -18.65 20.87 0.46
CA THR A 58 -18.67 20.38 -0.93
C THR A 58 -17.99 21.43 -1.80
N LEU A 59 -17.07 20.97 -2.63
CA LEU A 59 -16.50 21.79 -3.70
C LEU A 59 -17.35 21.65 -4.96
N SER A 60 -17.51 22.72 -5.70
CA SER A 60 -18.01 22.64 -7.08
C SER A 60 -16.95 22.00 -7.98
N VAL A 61 -17.37 21.55 -9.17
CA VAL A 61 -16.43 21.03 -10.16
C VAL A 61 -15.41 22.09 -10.57
N SER A 62 -15.86 23.35 -10.78
CA SER A 62 -14.98 24.45 -11.14
C SER A 62 -13.96 24.77 -10.06
N GLU A 63 -14.38 24.92 -8.79
CA GLU A 63 -13.45 25.19 -7.69
C GLU A 63 -12.37 24.11 -7.58
N LEU A 64 -12.72 22.85 -7.75
CA LEU A 64 -11.75 21.75 -7.66
C LEU A 64 -10.79 21.74 -8.85
N VAL A 65 -11.30 22.02 -10.05
CA VAL A 65 -10.48 22.15 -11.26
C VAL A 65 -9.50 23.31 -11.12
N ASP A 66 -9.98 24.50 -10.74
CA ASP A 66 -9.16 25.70 -10.57
C ASP A 66 -8.07 25.47 -9.52
N LEU A 67 -8.43 24.90 -8.36
CA LEU A 67 -7.48 24.56 -7.31
C LEU A 67 -6.40 23.60 -7.81
N THR A 68 -6.79 22.58 -8.56
CA THR A 68 -5.84 21.58 -9.10
C THR A 68 -4.87 22.24 -10.09
N ILE A 69 -5.37 23.07 -10.99
CA ILE A 69 -4.56 23.78 -11.99
C ILE A 69 -3.62 24.78 -11.33
N GLU A 70 -4.08 25.54 -10.35
CA GLU A 70 -3.23 26.49 -9.62
C GLU A 70 -2.08 25.78 -8.89
N PHE A 71 -2.34 24.66 -8.24
CA PHE A 71 -1.29 23.88 -7.56
C PHE A 71 -0.30 23.26 -8.55
N TYR A 72 -0.79 22.80 -9.70
CA TYR A 72 0.03 22.24 -10.76
C TYR A 72 0.94 23.29 -11.39
N ARG A 73 0.40 24.48 -11.73
CA ARG A 73 1.17 25.60 -12.30
C ARG A 73 2.27 26.09 -11.37
N ARG A 74 2.04 26.02 -10.06
CA ARG A 74 3.03 26.38 -9.02
C ARG A 74 4.01 25.25 -8.70
N ASN A 75 3.97 24.13 -9.42
CA ASN A 75 4.79 22.93 -9.18
C ASN A 75 4.67 22.35 -7.76
N TYR A 76 3.51 22.54 -7.09
CA TYR A 76 3.27 21.95 -5.78
C TYR A 76 2.87 20.48 -5.90
N ILE A 77 2.23 20.12 -7.02
CA ILE A 77 1.75 18.76 -7.32
C ILE A 77 2.09 18.36 -8.75
N GLU A 78 2.22 17.05 -8.95
CA GLU A 78 2.36 16.41 -10.26
C GLU A 78 1.07 15.70 -10.68
N GLY A 79 0.06 15.64 -9.78
CA GLY A 79 -1.21 15.01 -10.09
C GLY A 79 -2.28 15.21 -9.02
N LEU A 80 -3.45 14.65 -9.31
CA LEU A 80 -4.65 14.69 -8.49
C LEU A 80 -5.03 13.27 -8.05
N PHE A 81 -5.30 13.08 -6.75
CA PHE A 81 -6.01 11.93 -6.21
C PHE A 81 -7.37 12.39 -5.68
N LEU A 82 -8.43 12.07 -6.41
CA LEU A 82 -9.78 12.54 -6.13
C LEU A 82 -10.67 11.43 -5.58
N SER A 83 -11.32 11.70 -4.48
CA SER A 83 -12.34 10.86 -3.84
C SER A 83 -13.60 11.69 -3.50
N SER A 84 -14.63 11.03 -3.00
CA SER A 84 -15.86 11.71 -2.56
C SER A 84 -16.61 10.88 -1.52
N GLY A 85 -17.34 11.52 -0.63
CA GLY A 85 -18.53 10.92 -0.05
C GLY A 85 -19.61 10.73 -1.13
N VAL A 86 -20.59 9.87 -0.90
CA VAL A 86 -21.67 9.59 -1.85
C VAL A 86 -22.85 10.50 -1.56
N VAL A 87 -23.21 11.36 -2.53
CA VAL A 87 -24.32 12.31 -2.44
C VAL A 87 -25.43 11.86 -3.36
N ARG A 88 -26.67 11.88 -2.91
CA ARG A 88 -27.88 11.44 -3.60
C ARG A 88 -27.85 9.96 -3.98
N ASN A 89 -27.01 9.58 -4.93
CA ASN A 89 -26.79 8.20 -5.37
C ASN A 89 -25.37 8.03 -5.95
N PRO A 90 -24.92 6.79 -6.21
CA PRO A 90 -23.61 6.51 -6.77
C PRO A 90 -23.34 7.20 -8.12
N ASP A 91 -24.29 7.16 -9.04
CA ASP A 91 -24.14 7.71 -10.39
C ASP A 91 -24.01 9.23 -10.38
N TYR A 92 -24.85 9.93 -9.64
CA TYR A 92 -24.76 11.38 -9.49
C TYR A 92 -23.38 11.82 -8.96
N THR A 93 -22.85 11.07 -8.01
CA THR A 93 -21.53 11.36 -7.44
C THR A 93 -20.42 11.05 -8.44
N MET A 94 -20.52 9.90 -9.12
CA MET A 94 -19.52 9.47 -10.10
C MET A 94 -19.46 10.41 -11.30
N GLU A 95 -20.61 10.88 -11.80
CA GLU A 95 -20.70 11.88 -12.87
C GLU A 95 -19.91 13.15 -12.56
N ARG A 96 -20.02 13.66 -11.34
CA ARG A 96 -19.27 14.85 -10.90
C ARG A 96 -17.76 14.60 -10.86
N LEU A 97 -17.31 13.42 -10.39
CA LEU A 97 -15.91 13.03 -10.42
C LEU A 97 -15.37 12.92 -11.85
N VAL A 98 -16.16 12.32 -12.75
CA VAL A 98 -15.83 12.22 -14.17
C VAL A 98 -15.71 13.60 -14.79
N ARG A 99 -16.65 14.51 -14.49
CA ARG A 99 -16.63 15.87 -15.01
C ARG A 99 -15.37 16.64 -14.61
N VAL A 100 -14.91 16.53 -13.36
CA VAL A 100 -13.63 17.11 -12.93
C VAL A 100 -12.48 16.60 -13.81
N ALA A 101 -12.36 15.28 -13.98
CA ALA A 101 -11.27 14.70 -14.77
C ALA A 101 -11.36 15.11 -16.25
N LYS A 102 -12.57 15.16 -16.81
CA LYS A 102 -12.86 15.58 -18.18
C LYS A 102 -12.48 17.05 -18.41
N ASP A 103 -12.89 17.94 -17.53
CA ASP A 103 -12.58 19.38 -17.63
C ASP A 103 -11.08 19.61 -17.50
N LEU A 104 -10.41 18.94 -16.57
CA LEU A 104 -8.94 18.98 -16.46
C LEU A 104 -8.27 18.57 -17.78
N ARG A 105 -8.70 17.45 -18.40
CA ARG A 105 -8.08 16.94 -19.64
C ARG A 105 -8.42 17.75 -20.87
N LEU A 106 -9.71 18.08 -21.06
CA LEU A 106 -10.18 18.65 -22.32
C LEU A 106 -10.11 20.18 -22.34
N VAL A 107 -10.44 20.85 -21.23
CA VAL A 107 -10.44 22.32 -21.16
C VAL A 107 -9.04 22.82 -20.79
N HIS A 108 -8.48 22.33 -19.70
CA HIS A 108 -7.21 22.84 -19.15
C HIS A 108 -5.96 22.14 -19.69
N LYS A 109 -6.12 21.09 -20.53
CA LYS A 109 -5.00 20.29 -21.09
C LYS A 109 -4.03 19.78 -20.01
N PHE A 110 -4.57 19.45 -18.84
CA PHE A 110 -3.79 18.97 -17.71
C PHE A 110 -3.10 17.63 -18.04
N ASN A 111 -1.77 17.61 -18.03
CA ASN A 111 -0.96 16.44 -18.33
C ASN A 111 -0.47 15.69 -17.08
N GLY A 112 -0.82 16.19 -15.88
CA GLY A 112 -0.49 15.52 -14.62
C GLY A 112 -1.25 14.22 -14.42
N TYR A 113 -0.82 13.44 -13.45
CA TYR A 113 -1.45 12.16 -13.11
C TYR A 113 -2.82 12.35 -12.47
N ILE A 114 -3.83 11.60 -12.91
CA ILE A 114 -5.18 11.60 -12.32
C ILE A 114 -5.53 10.21 -11.80
N HIS A 115 -5.73 10.13 -10.50
CA HIS A 115 -6.26 8.94 -9.82
C HIS A 115 -7.68 9.26 -9.30
N LEU A 116 -8.70 8.60 -9.86
CA LEU A 116 -10.07 8.71 -9.36
C LEU A 116 -10.43 7.49 -8.52
N LYS A 117 -11.05 7.75 -7.38
CA LYS A 117 -11.69 6.71 -6.58
C LYS A 117 -13.12 6.54 -7.09
N SER A 118 -13.37 5.46 -7.84
CA SER A 118 -14.69 5.12 -8.35
C SER A 118 -15.67 4.84 -7.21
N ILE A 119 -16.90 5.23 -7.40
CA ILE A 119 -17.97 5.04 -6.40
C ILE A 119 -18.51 3.60 -6.52
N PRO A 120 -18.59 2.84 -5.41
CA PRO A 120 -19.26 1.55 -5.39
C PRO A 120 -20.71 1.68 -5.89
N GLY A 121 -21.13 0.79 -6.79
CA GLY A 121 -22.46 0.81 -7.39
C GLY A 121 -22.65 1.79 -8.56
N ALA A 122 -21.60 2.51 -8.99
CA ALA A 122 -21.66 3.35 -10.17
C ALA A 122 -21.89 2.54 -11.45
N SER A 123 -22.66 3.11 -12.40
CA SER A 123 -22.98 2.50 -13.68
C SER A 123 -21.76 2.26 -14.55
N ARG A 124 -21.88 1.30 -15.47
CA ARG A 124 -20.82 0.91 -16.40
C ARG A 124 -20.37 2.07 -17.27
N GLU A 125 -21.33 2.86 -17.74
CA GLU A 125 -21.13 4.01 -18.62
C GLU A 125 -20.22 5.04 -17.95
N LEU A 126 -20.52 5.41 -16.72
CA LEU A 126 -19.73 6.38 -15.95
C LEU A 126 -18.34 5.86 -15.57
N VAL A 127 -18.22 4.58 -15.22
CA VAL A 127 -16.91 3.96 -14.95
C VAL A 127 -16.05 3.92 -16.22
N ASN A 128 -16.66 3.61 -17.36
CA ASN A 128 -15.96 3.62 -18.66
C ASN A 128 -15.56 5.05 -19.06
N GLU A 129 -16.44 6.04 -18.90
CA GLU A 129 -16.11 7.44 -19.18
C GLU A 129 -14.95 7.90 -18.27
N ALA A 130 -14.99 7.60 -16.99
CA ALA A 130 -13.87 7.88 -16.06
C ALA A 130 -12.54 7.32 -16.55
N GLY A 131 -12.58 6.11 -17.11
CA GLY A 131 -11.39 5.41 -17.61
C GLY A 131 -10.69 6.08 -18.79
N LEU A 132 -11.41 6.93 -19.54
CA LEU A 132 -10.84 7.70 -20.65
C LEU A 132 -10.02 8.92 -20.17
N TYR A 133 -10.32 9.44 -18.98
CA TYR A 133 -9.72 10.67 -18.46
C TYR A 133 -8.78 10.44 -17.27
N ALA A 134 -8.94 9.33 -16.55
CA ALA A 134 -8.09 8.96 -15.41
C ALA A 134 -6.93 8.05 -15.83
N ASP A 135 -5.76 8.26 -15.22
CA ASP A 135 -4.64 7.32 -15.37
C ASP A 135 -4.85 6.07 -14.54
N ARG A 136 -5.45 6.20 -13.37
CA ARG A 136 -5.81 5.09 -12.48
C ARG A 136 -7.22 5.24 -11.94
N LEU A 137 -7.92 4.12 -11.88
CA LEU A 137 -9.17 3.99 -11.13
C LEU A 137 -8.96 3.07 -9.93
N SER A 138 -9.63 3.37 -8.83
CA SER A 138 -9.65 2.49 -7.66
C SER A 138 -11.07 2.31 -7.14
N VAL A 139 -11.38 1.10 -6.72
CA VAL A 139 -12.61 0.77 -5.99
C VAL A 139 -12.17 0.08 -4.71
N ASN A 140 -12.53 0.61 -3.56
CA ASN A 140 -12.09 0.03 -2.30
C ASN A 140 -13.00 -1.13 -1.89
N ILE A 141 -12.41 -2.27 -1.58
CA ILE A 141 -13.10 -3.41 -0.98
C ILE A 141 -13.48 -3.09 0.47
N GLU A 142 -12.65 -2.31 1.16
CA GLU A 142 -12.72 -1.90 2.57
C GLU A 142 -12.59 -3.10 3.52
N ILE A 143 -13.55 -4.04 3.52
CA ILE A 143 -13.59 -5.20 4.42
C ILE A 143 -13.54 -6.48 3.59
N PRO A 144 -12.62 -7.43 3.87
CA PRO A 144 -12.42 -8.64 3.07
C PRO A 144 -13.63 -9.58 3.01
N LYS A 145 -14.34 -9.78 4.13
CA LYS A 145 -15.51 -10.67 4.20
C LYS A 145 -16.81 -9.88 4.04
N GLU A 146 -17.72 -10.37 3.20
CA GLU A 146 -18.98 -9.68 2.91
C GLU A 146 -19.87 -9.54 4.13
N GLU A 147 -19.92 -10.54 4.99
CA GLU A 147 -20.68 -10.50 6.24
C GLU A 147 -20.22 -9.36 7.15
N ASN A 148 -18.92 -9.17 7.29
CA ASN A 148 -18.33 -8.09 8.07
C ASN A 148 -18.50 -6.73 7.39
N LEU A 149 -18.46 -6.70 6.04
CA LEU A 149 -18.78 -5.48 5.29
C LEU A 149 -20.21 -5.04 5.53
N LYS A 150 -21.17 -5.95 5.45
CA LYS A 150 -22.60 -5.66 5.71
C LYS A 150 -22.85 -5.23 7.16
N LEU A 151 -22.13 -5.83 8.11
CA LEU A 151 -22.22 -5.43 9.53
C LEU A 151 -21.78 -3.98 9.73
N LEU A 152 -20.67 -3.57 9.12
CA LEU A 152 -20.07 -2.25 9.33
C LEU A 152 -20.55 -1.19 8.32
N ALA A 153 -21.03 -1.58 7.16
CA ALA A 153 -21.51 -0.69 6.08
C ALA A 153 -22.75 -1.31 5.41
N PRO A 154 -23.94 -1.27 6.06
CA PRO A 154 -25.14 -1.97 5.60
C PRO A 154 -25.59 -1.62 4.19
N GLU A 155 -25.28 -0.39 3.73
CA GLU A 155 -25.63 0.09 2.38
C GLU A 155 -24.64 -0.35 1.29
N LYS A 156 -23.63 -1.16 1.65
CA LYS A 156 -22.63 -1.70 0.71
C LYS A 156 -22.69 -3.23 0.69
N ASP A 157 -22.37 -3.77 -0.46
CA ASP A 157 -22.13 -5.19 -0.66
C ASP A 157 -20.90 -5.41 -1.57
N HIS A 158 -20.38 -6.62 -1.58
CA HIS A 158 -19.26 -6.95 -2.45
C HIS A 158 -19.62 -6.84 -3.94
N LYS A 159 -20.90 -7.05 -4.31
CA LYS A 159 -21.35 -6.90 -5.69
C LYS A 159 -21.16 -5.47 -6.18
N SER A 160 -21.56 -4.47 -5.40
CA SER A 160 -21.40 -3.05 -5.76
C SER A 160 -19.94 -2.62 -5.86
N VAL A 161 -19.02 -3.32 -5.20
CA VAL A 161 -17.57 -3.08 -5.26
C VAL A 161 -16.93 -3.81 -6.44
N TYR A 162 -17.18 -5.12 -6.59
CA TYR A 162 -16.54 -5.91 -7.64
C TYR A 162 -17.08 -5.63 -9.04
N GLN A 163 -18.30 -5.16 -9.16
CA GLN A 163 -18.89 -4.88 -10.45
C GLN A 163 -18.16 -3.72 -11.19
N PRO A 164 -17.92 -2.55 -10.58
CA PRO A 164 -17.06 -1.53 -11.20
C PRO A 164 -15.62 -2.01 -11.45
N MET A 165 -15.06 -2.83 -10.57
CA MET A 165 -13.72 -3.41 -10.81
C MET A 165 -13.68 -4.27 -12.08
N ARG A 166 -14.74 -5.04 -12.35
CA ARG A 166 -14.88 -5.83 -13.59
C ARG A 166 -15.05 -4.91 -14.82
N TYR A 167 -15.79 -3.82 -14.71
CA TYR A 167 -15.92 -2.85 -15.81
C TYR A 167 -14.58 -2.25 -16.18
N ILE A 168 -13.78 -1.83 -15.18
CA ILE A 168 -12.42 -1.31 -15.40
C ILE A 168 -11.55 -2.39 -16.07
N GLN A 169 -11.60 -3.63 -15.59
CA GLN A 169 -10.85 -4.75 -16.16
C GLN A 169 -11.20 -4.97 -17.64
N GLN A 170 -12.48 -5.07 -17.96
CA GLN A 170 -12.95 -5.25 -19.32
C GLN A 170 -12.52 -4.10 -20.23
N GLY A 171 -12.70 -2.85 -19.77
CA GLY A 171 -12.29 -1.65 -20.50
C GLY A 171 -10.79 -1.64 -20.82
N VAL A 172 -9.92 -1.99 -19.85
CA VAL A 172 -8.47 -2.06 -20.07
C VAL A 172 -8.11 -3.16 -21.07
N LEU A 173 -8.72 -4.34 -20.97
CA LEU A 173 -8.44 -5.47 -21.88
C LEU A 173 -8.90 -5.14 -23.31
N THR A 174 -10.14 -4.66 -23.49
CA THR A 174 -10.67 -4.21 -24.79
C THR A 174 -9.78 -3.11 -25.39
N ASN A 175 -9.44 -2.08 -24.61
CA ASN A 175 -8.57 -1.01 -25.06
C ASN A 175 -7.19 -1.51 -25.52
N LYS A 176 -6.62 -2.49 -24.82
CA LYS A 176 -5.34 -3.10 -25.20
C LYS A 176 -5.43 -3.84 -26.56
N GLU A 177 -6.55 -4.49 -26.83
CA GLU A 177 -6.81 -5.17 -28.11
C GLU A 177 -7.07 -4.17 -29.25
N ASP A 178 -7.91 -3.17 -29.00
CA ASP A 178 -8.24 -2.12 -29.97
C ASP A 178 -6.99 -1.36 -30.40
N ARG A 179 -6.10 -1.03 -29.46
CA ARG A 179 -4.82 -0.35 -29.75
C ARG A 179 -3.82 -1.19 -30.54
N LYS A 180 -4.00 -2.52 -30.62
CA LYS A 180 -3.25 -3.36 -31.57
C LYS A 180 -3.77 -3.25 -32.98
N LYS A 181 -5.10 -2.99 -33.13
CA LYS A 181 -5.79 -2.94 -34.42
C LYS A 181 -5.86 -1.54 -35.01
N PHE A 182 -6.02 -0.54 -34.15
CA PHE A 182 -6.28 0.85 -34.54
C PHE A 182 -5.25 1.82 -33.94
N ARG A 183 -4.72 2.72 -34.77
CA ARG A 183 -3.59 3.61 -34.40
C ARG A 183 -3.97 4.74 -33.42
N HIS A 184 -5.21 5.20 -33.44
CA HIS A 184 -5.65 6.41 -32.72
C HIS A 184 -6.59 6.14 -31.54
N VAL A 185 -6.59 4.91 -31.00
CA VAL A 185 -7.41 4.58 -29.84
C VAL A 185 -6.89 5.30 -28.60
N PRO A 186 -7.71 6.10 -27.89
CA PRO A 186 -7.34 6.75 -26.64
C PRO A 186 -6.86 5.75 -25.60
N ARG A 187 -5.99 6.18 -24.70
CA ARG A 187 -5.60 5.35 -23.56
C ARG A 187 -6.77 5.21 -22.59
N PHE A 188 -6.91 4.03 -22.02
CA PHE A 188 -7.91 3.75 -21.00
C PHE A 188 -7.19 3.22 -19.73
N VAL A 189 -7.33 3.95 -18.62
CA VAL A 189 -6.72 3.59 -17.31
C VAL A 189 -5.29 3.05 -17.46
N PRO A 190 -4.35 3.80 -18.03
CA PRO A 190 -3.03 3.28 -18.38
C PRO A 190 -2.21 2.79 -17.17
N ALA A 191 -2.45 3.34 -15.99
CA ALA A 191 -1.82 2.89 -14.74
C ALA A 191 -2.61 1.76 -14.03
N GLY A 192 -3.65 1.21 -14.67
CA GLY A 192 -4.45 0.10 -14.15
C GLY A 192 -5.31 0.46 -12.95
N GLN A 193 -5.85 -0.54 -12.29
CA GLN A 193 -6.70 -0.37 -11.11
C GLN A 193 -5.98 -0.72 -9.81
N SER A 194 -6.52 -0.19 -8.72
CA SER A 194 -6.11 -0.52 -7.35
C SER A 194 -7.31 -0.63 -6.43
N THR A 195 -7.09 -1.24 -5.28
CA THR A 195 -8.07 -1.35 -4.20
C THR A 195 -7.42 -1.08 -2.85
N GLN A 196 -8.24 -0.93 -1.81
CA GLN A 196 -7.78 -0.76 -0.42
C GLN A 196 -8.63 -1.59 0.52
N MET A 197 -7.99 -2.17 1.53
CA MET A 197 -8.62 -2.86 2.65
C MET A 197 -8.25 -2.18 3.96
N ILE A 198 -9.19 -2.19 4.92
CA ILE A 198 -8.99 -1.70 6.29
C ILE A 198 -8.53 -2.88 7.13
N VAL A 199 -7.46 -2.68 7.88
CA VAL A 199 -6.83 -3.72 8.71
C VAL A 199 -7.15 -3.47 10.17
N GLY A 200 -7.74 -4.47 10.83
CA GLY A 200 -8.03 -4.41 12.26
C GLY A 200 -9.34 -3.71 12.64
N ALA A 201 -10.24 -3.43 11.69
CA ALA A 201 -11.61 -3.04 11.98
C ALA A 201 -12.52 -4.25 12.27
N THR A 202 -12.12 -5.41 11.83
CA THR A 202 -12.83 -6.69 11.90
C THR A 202 -11.85 -7.82 12.24
N THR A 203 -12.37 -9.02 12.42
CA THR A 203 -11.64 -10.18 12.95
C THR A 203 -10.88 -10.99 11.89
N GLU A 204 -10.84 -10.52 10.63
CA GLU A 204 -10.10 -11.24 9.59
C GLU A 204 -8.63 -11.39 9.93
N SER A 205 -8.13 -12.62 9.70
CA SER A 205 -6.71 -12.94 9.82
C SER A 205 -5.90 -12.31 8.68
N ASP A 206 -4.58 -12.22 8.84
CA ASP A 206 -3.69 -11.84 7.74
C ASP A 206 -3.74 -12.85 6.59
N LYS A 207 -4.04 -14.12 6.89
CA LYS A 207 -4.29 -15.16 5.91
C LYS A 207 -5.48 -14.81 5.00
N ASP A 208 -6.65 -14.44 5.57
CA ASP A 208 -7.83 -14.01 4.80
C ASP A 208 -7.48 -12.85 3.86
N ILE A 209 -6.77 -11.85 4.39
CA ILE A 209 -6.36 -10.65 3.64
C ILE A 209 -5.39 -10.99 2.50
N LEU A 210 -4.38 -11.82 2.75
CA LEU A 210 -3.36 -12.16 1.75
C LEU A 210 -3.91 -13.10 0.66
N TYR A 211 -4.79 -14.04 0.98
CA TYR A 211 -5.47 -14.86 -0.03
C TYR A 211 -6.33 -14.01 -0.96
N LEU A 212 -7.10 -13.07 -0.41
CA LEU A 212 -7.86 -12.13 -1.23
C LEU A 212 -6.94 -11.27 -2.09
N SER A 213 -5.86 -10.75 -1.54
CA SER A 213 -4.89 -9.94 -2.28
C SER A 213 -4.24 -10.74 -3.41
N SER A 214 -3.84 -11.98 -3.16
CA SER A 214 -3.27 -12.88 -4.16
C SER A 214 -4.26 -13.18 -5.29
N SER A 215 -5.52 -13.46 -4.96
CA SER A 215 -6.59 -13.65 -5.95
C SER A 215 -6.79 -12.40 -6.82
N LEU A 216 -6.78 -11.23 -6.22
CA LEU A 216 -6.90 -9.96 -6.96
C LEU A 216 -5.73 -9.73 -7.93
N TYR A 217 -4.51 -10.10 -7.54
CA TYR A 217 -3.32 -9.99 -8.41
C TYR A 217 -3.29 -10.97 -9.58
N GLN A 218 -4.09 -12.04 -9.56
CA GLN A 218 -4.28 -12.89 -10.75
C GLN A 218 -4.93 -12.13 -11.91
N HIS A 219 -5.63 -11.04 -11.63
CA HIS A 219 -6.18 -10.16 -12.66
C HIS A 219 -5.11 -9.18 -13.16
N PRO A 220 -4.77 -9.18 -14.47
CA PRO A 220 -3.65 -8.43 -15.02
C PRO A 220 -3.80 -6.90 -14.93
N THR A 221 -5.00 -6.42 -14.64
CA THR A 221 -5.30 -4.98 -14.47
C THR A 221 -5.12 -4.50 -13.04
N MET A 222 -5.11 -5.41 -12.04
CA MET A 222 -4.88 -5.05 -10.64
C MET A 222 -3.40 -4.77 -10.41
N ARG A 223 -3.09 -3.52 -10.10
CA ARG A 223 -1.70 -3.06 -9.89
C ARG A 223 -1.30 -3.01 -8.42
N ARG A 224 -2.25 -2.66 -7.55
CA ARG A 224 -1.95 -2.48 -6.14
C ARG A 224 -3.15 -2.76 -5.25
N VAL A 225 -2.90 -3.51 -4.19
CA VAL A 225 -3.76 -3.58 -3.01
C VAL A 225 -3.13 -2.72 -1.92
N TYR A 226 -3.90 -1.81 -1.35
CA TYR A 226 -3.48 -0.97 -0.24
C TYR A 226 -4.07 -1.52 1.06
N TYR A 227 -3.28 -1.46 2.11
CA TYR A 227 -3.69 -1.80 3.46
C TYR A 227 -3.71 -0.53 4.29
N SER A 228 -4.74 -0.32 5.10
CA SER A 228 -4.85 0.84 5.97
C SER A 228 -5.25 0.39 7.37
N GLY A 229 -4.39 0.62 8.34
CA GLY A 229 -4.70 0.35 9.73
C GLY A 229 -5.95 1.13 10.18
N TYR A 230 -6.90 0.44 10.80
CA TYR A 230 -8.11 1.06 11.30
C TYR A 230 -7.79 2.13 12.35
N ILE A 231 -8.35 3.32 12.16
CA ILE A 231 -8.29 4.42 13.11
C ILE A 231 -9.65 4.48 13.83
N SER A 232 -9.66 4.40 15.16
CA SER A 232 -10.86 4.41 15.96
C SER A 232 -11.45 5.83 16.05
N VAL A 233 -12.17 6.24 15.01
CA VAL A 233 -12.80 7.56 14.89
C VAL A 233 -14.22 7.60 15.47
N ASN A 234 -14.90 6.45 15.52
CA ASN A 234 -16.27 6.28 16.00
C ASN A 234 -16.27 5.36 17.24
N THR A 235 -15.68 5.83 18.33
CA THR A 235 -15.47 5.05 19.56
C THR A 235 -16.76 4.60 20.25
N TYR A 236 -17.88 5.25 19.94
CA TYR A 236 -19.21 4.91 20.46
C TYR A 236 -19.87 3.73 19.72
N ASP A 237 -19.37 3.35 18.54
CA ASP A 237 -19.94 2.27 17.76
C ASP A 237 -19.40 0.92 18.23
N LYS A 238 -20.25 0.15 18.93
CA LYS A 238 -19.89 -1.14 19.54
C LYS A 238 -19.55 -2.25 18.53
N ARG A 239 -19.82 -2.04 17.23
CA ARG A 239 -19.46 -2.98 16.16
C ARG A 239 -17.97 -2.92 15.82
N LEU A 240 -17.28 -1.88 16.26
CA LEU A 240 -15.88 -1.62 15.99
C LEU A 240 -15.01 -1.89 17.22
N PRO A 241 -13.77 -2.37 17.04
CA PRO A 241 -12.86 -2.57 18.15
C PRO A 241 -12.39 -1.22 18.71
N ALA A 242 -12.35 -1.12 20.04
CA ALA A 242 -11.83 0.05 20.76
C ALA A 242 -10.27 0.00 20.76
N LEU A 243 -9.65 0.38 19.65
CA LEU A 243 -8.19 0.43 19.55
C LEU A 243 -7.64 1.75 20.11
N LYS A 244 -6.65 1.67 21.00
CA LYS A 244 -5.92 2.86 21.50
C LYS A 244 -5.07 3.51 20.40
N GLN A 245 -4.54 2.70 19.48
CA GLN A 245 -3.71 3.13 18.35
C GLN A 245 -4.01 2.28 17.12
N PRO A 246 -3.88 2.82 15.90
CA PRO A 246 -3.99 2.05 14.68
C PRO A 246 -2.97 0.91 14.64
N PRO A 247 -3.29 -0.24 14.05
CA PRO A 247 -2.39 -1.39 13.95
C PRO A 247 -1.32 -1.19 12.87
N LEU A 248 -0.50 -0.15 12.97
CA LEU A 248 0.48 0.25 11.95
C LEU A 248 1.57 -0.81 11.72
N VAL A 249 1.93 -1.56 12.76
CA VAL A 249 2.90 -2.66 12.61
C VAL A 249 2.30 -3.76 11.74
N ARG A 250 1.05 -4.18 11.98
CA ARG A 250 0.34 -5.16 11.18
C ARG A 250 0.16 -4.70 9.73
N GLU A 251 -0.23 -3.44 9.51
CA GLU A 251 -0.28 -2.81 8.19
C GLU A 251 1.06 -2.92 7.47
N ASN A 252 2.16 -2.58 8.13
CA ASN A 252 3.50 -2.66 7.57
C ASN A 252 3.90 -4.12 7.23
N ARG A 253 3.56 -5.09 8.09
CA ARG A 253 3.81 -6.52 7.83
C ARG A 253 3.04 -7.02 6.60
N LEU A 254 1.79 -6.59 6.42
CA LEU A 254 1.00 -6.90 5.23
C LEU A 254 1.62 -6.33 3.96
N TYR A 255 2.12 -5.08 3.99
CA TYR A 255 2.88 -4.53 2.86
C TYR A 255 4.16 -5.32 2.57
N GLN A 256 4.86 -5.80 3.59
CA GLN A 256 6.05 -6.65 3.40
C GLN A 256 5.68 -8.01 2.80
N ALA A 257 4.59 -8.62 3.24
CA ALA A 257 4.08 -9.88 2.68
C ALA A 257 3.61 -9.69 1.23
N ASP A 258 2.84 -8.63 0.95
CA ASP A 258 2.44 -8.24 -0.41
C ASP A 258 3.64 -8.12 -1.36
N TRP A 259 4.75 -7.54 -0.86
CA TRP A 259 5.98 -7.43 -1.61
C TRP A 259 6.61 -8.79 -1.92
N LEU A 260 6.56 -9.75 -0.99
CA LEU A 260 7.02 -11.12 -1.21
C LEU A 260 6.19 -11.84 -2.27
N LEU A 261 4.86 -11.71 -2.23
CA LEU A 261 3.96 -12.31 -3.23
C LEU A 261 4.23 -11.77 -4.63
N ARG A 262 4.38 -10.45 -4.76
CA ARG A 262 4.46 -9.80 -6.08
C ARG A 262 5.82 -9.89 -6.74
N PHE A 263 6.90 -9.93 -5.98
CA PHE A 263 8.24 -9.75 -6.52
C PHE A 263 9.24 -10.84 -6.14
N TYR A 264 8.93 -11.66 -5.13
CA TYR A 264 9.83 -12.70 -4.64
C TYR A 264 9.32 -14.11 -4.93
N GLN A 265 8.19 -14.22 -5.64
CA GLN A 265 7.58 -15.50 -6.03
C GLN A 265 7.18 -16.38 -4.83
N PHE A 266 6.91 -15.76 -3.69
CA PHE A 266 6.31 -16.48 -2.57
C PHE A 266 4.83 -16.74 -2.85
N LYS A 267 4.37 -17.92 -2.42
CA LYS A 267 2.94 -18.23 -2.35
C LYS A 267 2.38 -17.79 -1.00
N VAL A 268 1.06 -17.62 -0.91
CA VAL A 268 0.42 -17.22 0.36
C VAL A 268 0.67 -18.26 1.43
N GLU A 269 0.58 -19.54 1.07
CA GLU A 269 0.76 -20.70 1.95
C GLU A 269 2.17 -20.78 2.56
N GLU A 270 3.16 -20.21 1.90
CA GLU A 270 4.52 -20.11 2.44
C GLU A 270 4.62 -19.04 3.54
N ILE A 271 3.82 -17.97 3.43
CA ILE A 271 3.89 -16.82 4.34
C ILE A 271 3.00 -17.02 5.57
N VAL A 272 1.77 -17.47 5.34
CA VAL A 272 0.73 -17.74 6.35
C VAL A 272 0.00 -19.04 6.02
N ASP A 273 -0.42 -19.77 7.06
CA ASP A 273 -1.13 -21.04 6.94
C ASP A 273 -2.16 -21.19 8.08
N ASP A 274 -2.76 -22.37 8.27
CA ASP A 274 -3.74 -22.59 9.33
C ASP A 274 -3.11 -22.59 10.73
N SER A 275 -1.83 -22.98 10.85
CA SER A 275 -1.09 -22.96 12.11
C SER A 275 -0.60 -21.56 12.47
N TYR A 276 -0.34 -20.72 11.45
CA TYR A 276 0.16 -19.35 11.57
C TYR A 276 -0.67 -18.43 10.68
N PRO A 277 -1.94 -18.15 11.05
CA PRO A 277 -2.85 -17.34 10.22
C PRO A 277 -2.50 -15.84 10.21
N ASP A 278 -1.75 -15.37 11.19
CA ASP A 278 -1.36 -13.97 11.31
C ASP A 278 0.16 -13.80 11.23
N LEU A 279 0.57 -12.67 10.68
CA LEU A 279 1.97 -12.28 10.54
C LEU A 279 2.58 -11.92 11.88
N ASP A 280 3.82 -12.31 12.08
CA ASP A 280 4.59 -11.93 13.27
C ASP A 280 4.83 -10.42 13.30
N LEU A 281 4.48 -9.78 14.42
CA LEU A 281 4.62 -8.33 14.56
C LEU A 281 6.06 -7.90 14.90
N GLU A 282 6.88 -8.78 15.47
CA GLU A 282 8.25 -8.46 15.87
C GLU A 282 9.25 -8.60 14.72
N ILE A 283 9.07 -9.61 13.84
CA ILE A 283 9.96 -9.91 12.72
C ILE A 283 9.26 -9.74 11.37
N ASP A 284 10.02 -9.55 10.31
CA ASP A 284 9.45 -9.45 8.96
C ASP A 284 9.00 -10.83 8.43
N PRO A 285 8.02 -10.87 7.51
CA PRO A 285 7.43 -12.13 7.02
C PRO A 285 8.45 -13.08 6.40
N LYS A 286 9.49 -12.56 5.73
CA LYS A 286 10.55 -13.37 5.12
C LYS A 286 11.41 -14.06 6.17
N LEU A 287 11.75 -13.34 7.23
CA LEU A 287 12.46 -13.92 8.37
C LEU A 287 11.59 -14.94 9.10
N GLY A 288 10.29 -14.61 9.29
CA GLY A 288 9.32 -15.54 9.88
C GLY A 288 9.25 -16.86 9.12
N TRP A 289 9.16 -16.80 7.78
CA TRP A 289 9.19 -17.98 6.92
C TRP A 289 10.50 -18.79 7.11
N ALA A 290 11.64 -18.13 7.01
CA ALA A 290 12.93 -18.83 7.11
C ALA A 290 13.16 -19.52 8.47
N LEU A 291 12.64 -18.94 9.56
CA LEU A 291 12.71 -19.56 10.90
C LEU A 291 11.77 -20.76 11.07
N ARG A 292 10.69 -20.84 10.26
CA ARG A 292 9.81 -22.02 10.21
C ARG A 292 10.34 -23.14 9.33
N HIS A 293 11.33 -22.86 8.47
CA HIS A 293 11.94 -23.82 7.55
C HIS A 293 13.45 -23.96 7.78
N PRO A 294 13.87 -24.32 9.01
CA PRO A 294 15.30 -24.47 9.34
C PRO A 294 15.99 -25.58 8.51
N GLU A 295 15.23 -26.56 8.01
CA GLU A 295 15.70 -27.65 7.18
C GLU A 295 16.25 -27.21 5.81
N LEU A 296 15.83 -26.02 5.34
CA LEU A 296 16.28 -25.44 4.08
C LEU A 296 17.58 -24.63 4.24
N PHE A 297 18.03 -24.39 5.45
CA PHE A 297 19.15 -23.50 5.75
C PHE A 297 20.23 -24.19 6.62
N PRO A 298 21.49 -23.75 6.50
CA PRO A 298 22.02 -22.71 5.62
C PRO A 298 22.19 -23.18 4.16
N ILE A 299 22.04 -22.25 3.20
CA ILE A 299 22.33 -22.51 1.79
C ILE A 299 23.76 -22.07 1.43
N ASP A 300 24.43 -22.79 0.53
CA ASP A 300 25.68 -22.32 -0.07
C ASP A 300 25.39 -21.21 -1.09
N ILE A 301 25.79 -19.97 -0.80
CA ILE A 301 25.51 -18.81 -1.63
C ILE A 301 26.15 -18.91 -3.03
N ASN A 302 27.22 -19.69 -3.14
CA ASN A 302 27.95 -19.89 -4.38
C ASN A 302 27.33 -20.97 -5.28
N GLN A 303 26.41 -21.80 -4.75
CA GLN A 303 25.81 -22.91 -5.47
C GLN A 303 24.28 -22.80 -5.60
N ALA A 304 23.62 -22.28 -4.55
CA ALA A 304 22.16 -22.21 -4.49
C ALA A 304 21.55 -21.50 -5.71
N ASP A 305 20.37 -21.92 -6.12
CA ASP A 305 19.62 -21.29 -7.19
C ASP A 305 19.11 -19.88 -6.80
N TYR A 306 18.65 -19.14 -7.81
CA TYR A 306 18.16 -17.78 -7.63
C TYR A 306 16.97 -17.70 -6.67
N GLU A 307 16.07 -18.67 -6.73
CA GLU A 307 14.85 -18.69 -5.93
C GLU A 307 15.17 -18.91 -4.45
N MET A 308 16.07 -19.82 -4.14
CA MET A 308 16.54 -20.04 -2.77
C MET A 308 17.33 -18.85 -2.24
N ILE A 309 18.17 -18.22 -3.04
CA ILE A 309 18.87 -16.98 -2.67
C ILE A 309 17.87 -15.87 -2.34
N LEU A 310 16.80 -15.74 -3.10
CA LEU A 310 15.74 -14.77 -2.82
C LEU A 310 15.00 -15.04 -1.52
N ARG A 311 14.96 -16.28 -1.05
CA ARG A 311 14.31 -16.65 0.21
C ARG A 311 15.15 -16.33 1.45
N VAL A 312 16.45 -16.09 1.27
CA VAL A 312 17.33 -15.72 2.39
C VAL A 312 16.94 -14.36 2.98
N PRO A 313 16.68 -14.28 4.31
CA PRO A 313 16.49 -12.99 4.99
C PRO A 313 17.69 -12.06 4.81
N GLY A 314 17.44 -10.81 4.41
CA GLY A 314 18.52 -9.85 4.17
C GLY A 314 19.05 -9.80 2.73
N ILE A 315 18.59 -10.67 1.83
CA ILE A 315 18.92 -10.63 0.40
C ILE A 315 17.70 -10.13 -0.38
N GLY A 316 17.88 -9.03 -1.11
CA GLY A 316 16.86 -8.45 -2.01
C GLY A 316 17.05 -8.90 -3.46
N ILE A 317 16.09 -8.59 -4.33
CA ILE A 317 16.11 -8.92 -5.78
C ILE A 317 17.40 -8.44 -6.45
N LYS A 318 17.78 -7.19 -6.18
CA LYS A 318 19.01 -6.60 -6.75
C LYS A 318 20.24 -7.37 -6.31
N SER A 319 20.36 -7.65 -5.01
CA SER A 319 21.49 -8.40 -4.46
C SER A 319 21.51 -9.85 -4.96
N ALA A 320 20.36 -10.53 -5.05
CA ALA A 320 20.27 -11.89 -5.55
C ALA A 320 20.73 -11.98 -7.03
N ARG A 321 20.28 -11.07 -7.90
CA ARG A 321 20.74 -10.99 -9.29
C ARG A 321 22.25 -10.74 -9.38
N GLN A 322 22.77 -9.87 -8.56
CA GLN A 322 24.19 -9.53 -8.52
C GLN A 322 25.04 -10.69 -8.01
N ILE A 323 24.58 -11.44 -7.01
CA ILE A 323 25.19 -12.67 -6.53
C ILE A 323 25.32 -13.69 -7.69
N ILE A 324 24.21 -13.99 -8.39
CA ILE A 324 24.22 -14.93 -9.52
C ILE A 324 25.19 -14.50 -10.63
N ALA A 325 25.27 -13.21 -10.91
CA ALA A 325 26.18 -12.68 -11.91
C ALA A 325 27.66 -12.77 -11.46
N SER A 326 27.94 -12.35 -10.22
CA SER A 326 29.33 -12.21 -9.72
C SER A 326 29.99 -13.55 -9.43
N ARG A 327 29.25 -14.55 -8.90
CA ARG A 327 29.79 -15.87 -8.55
C ARG A 327 30.33 -16.68 -9.74
N ARG A 328 29.99 -16.26 -10.98
CA ARG A 328 30.52 -16.85 -12.22
C ARG A 328 32.00 -16.57 -12.41
N PHE A 329 32.49 -15.50 -11.80
CA PHE A 329 33.88 -15.05 -11.95
C PHE A 329 34.76 -15.44 -10.77
N SER A 330 34.19 -15.43 -9.56
CA SER A 330 34.93 -15.80 -8.33
C SER A 330 33.97 -16.24 -7.24
N LYS A 331 34.43 -17.07 -6.32
CA LYS A 331 33.66 -17.41 -5.12
C LYS A 331 33.45 -16.16 -4.27
N LEU A 332 32.20 -15.96 -3.84
CA LEU A 332 31.81 -14.82 -3.01
C LEU A 332 32.00 -15.18 -1.53
N GLY A 333 32.67 -14.30 -0.81
CA GLY A 333 32.83 -14.35 0.64
C GLY A 333 32.01 -13.27 1.34
N PHE A 334 32.24 -13.12 2.64
CA PHE A 334 31.51 -12.18 3.51
C PHE A 334 31.60 -10.72 3.00
N TYR A 335 32.76 -10.27 2.61
CA TYR A 335 33.02 -8.88 2.19
C TYR A 335 32.38 -8.56 0.84
N GLU A 336 32.46 -9.49 -0.12
CA GLU A 336 31.84 -9.34 -1.43
C GLU A 336 30.31 -9.24 -1.29
N LEU A 337 29.70 -10.10 -0.48
CA LEU A 337 28.27 -10.08 -0.20
C LEU A 337 27.83 -8.75 0.43
N LYS A 338 28.63 -8.20 1.36
CA LYS A 338 28.38 -6.90 1.97
C LYS A 338 28.45 -5.76 0.93
N LYS A 339 29.44 -5.78 0.03
CA LYS A 339 29.58 -4.81 -1.08
C LYS A 339 28.42 -4.89 -2.08
N ILE A 340 27.92 -6.10 -2.35
CA ILE A 340 26.73 -6.34 -3.18
C ILE A 340 25.45 -5.74 -2.54
N GLY A 341 25.47 -5.41 -1.25
CA GLY A 341 24.35 -4.85 -0.50
C GLY A 341 23.47 -5.88 0.19
N VAL A 342 24.02 -7.05 0.50
CA VAL A 342 23.40 -8.04 1.37
C VAL A 342 23.38 -7.52 2.81
N VAL A 343 22.24 -7.60 3.47
CA VAL A 343 22.11 -7.25 4.88
C VAL A 343 22.66 -8.38 5.73
N MET A 344 24.00 -8.42 5.86
CA MET A 344 24.75 -9.51 6.53
C MET A 344 24.28 -9.74 7.96
N LYS A 345 23.80 -8.71 8.68
CA LYS A 345 23.21 -8.85 10.02
C LYS A 345 22.11 -9.92 10.07
N LYS A 346 21.37 -10.13 8.96
CA LYS A 346 20.32 -11.15 8.85
C LYS A 346 20.83 -12.38 8.09
N ALA A 347 21.42 -12.17 6.91
CA ALA A 347 21.76 -13.25 5.98
C ALA A 347 22.75 -14.27 6.53
N GLN A 348 23.70 -13.85 7.37
CA GLN A 348 24.76 -14.70 7.93
C GLN A 348 24.29 -15.95 8.71
N TYR A 349 23.03 -15.98 9.12
CA TYR A 349 22.45 -17.14 9.83
C TYR A 349 21.82 -18.17 8.88
N PHE A 350 21.68 -17.82 7.61
CA PHE A 350 20.93 -18.59 6.60
C PHE A 350 21.78 -18.98 5.38
N ILE A 351 23.06 -18.60 5.36
CA ILE A 351 23.96 -18.90 4.25
C ILE A 351 25.27 -19.50 4.74
N THR A 352 25.94 -20.21 3.84
CA THR A 352 27.36 -20.51 3.93
C THR A 352 28.11 -19.78 2.82
N CYS A 353 29.28 -19.23 3.15
CA CYS A 353 30.26 -18.65 2.23
C CYS A 353 31.64 -18.63 2.90
N ASN A 354 32.67 -18.23 2.18
CA ASN A 354 34.00 -18.04 2.76
C ASN A 354 33.97 -16.93 3.82
N GLU A 355 34.77 -17.08 4.88
CA GLU A 355 35.01 -16.04 5.90
C GLU A 355 33.77 -15.64 6.73
N LEU A 356 32.78 -16.53 6.86
CA LEU A 356 31.70 -16.29 7.82
C LEU A 356 32.22 -16.34 9.26
N PRO A 357 31.74 -15.43 10.12
CA PRO A 357 32.04 -15.50 11.54
C PRO A 357 31.61 -16.85 12.15
N THR A 358 32.45 -17.43 13.00
CA THR A 358 32.10 -18.65 13.75
C THR A 358 30.88 -18.40 14.62
N ARG A 359 29.95 -19.36 14.65
CA ARG A 359 28.71 -19.31 15.43
C ARG A 359 28.61 -20.53 16.32
N THR A 360 28.01 -20.35 17.48
CA THR A 360 27.66 -21.46 18.34
C THR A 360 26.42 -22.18 17.81
N VAL A 361 26.27 -23.46 18.09
CA VAL A 361 25.10 -24.26 17.69
C VAL A 361 23.80 -23.62 18.20
N ASN A 362 23.81 -23.09 19.43
CA ASN A 362 22.62 -22.41 19.99
C ASN A 362 22.24 -21.11 19.28
N GLU A 363 23.22 -20.40 18.71
CA GLU A 363 22.94 -19.17 17.91
C GLU A 363 22.35 -19.50 16.55
N LEU A 364 22.50 -20.70 16.05
CA LEU A 364 21.95 -21.16 14.77
C LEU A 364 20.55 -21.80 14.90
N THR A 365 20.08 -22.05 16.13
CA THR A 365 18.70 -22.50 16.31
C THR A 365 17.69 -21.42 15.92
N PRO A 366 16.48 -21.76 15.40
CA PRO A 366 15.44 -20.77 15.08
C PRO A 366 15.16 -19.80 16.23
N THR A 367 15.09 -20.29 17.45
CA THR A 367 14.87 -19.48 18.66
C THR A 367 16.05 -18.55 18.95
N GLY A 368 17.29 -19.05 18.81
CA GLY A 368 18.51 -18.26 18.97
C GLY A 368 18.60 -17.14 17.96
N VAL A 369 18.41 -17.46 16.67
CA VAL A 369 18.39 -16.47 15.57
C VAL A 369 17.30 -15.43 15.79
N ARG A 370 16.08 -15.85 16.17
CA ARG A 370 14.99 -14.92 16.49
C ARG A 370 15.40 -13.93 17.59
N ARG A 371 15.96 -14.42 18.69
CA ARG A 371 16.41 -13.57 19.82
C ARG A 371 17.45 -12.53 19.41
N LEU A 372 18.36 -12.89 18.49
CA LEU A 372 19.40 -11.99 17.99
C LEU A 372 18.86 -10.94 17.00
N LEU A 373 17.80 -11.26 16.27
CA LEU A 373 17.27 -10.42 15.18
C LEU A 373 16.05 -9.60 15.55
N VAL A 374 15.33 -9.94 16.62
CA VAL A 374 14.24 -9.10 17.16
C VAL A 374 14.81 -7.75 17.59
N PRO A 375 14.26 -6.63 17.11
CA PRO A 375 14.72 -5.32 17.53
C PRO A 375 14.52 -5.13 19.02
N LYS A 376 15.59 -4.82 19.75
CA LYS A 376 15.45 -4.42 21.16
C LYS A 376 14.59 -3.15 21.21
N PRO A 377 13.65 -3.05 22.17
CA PRO A 377 12.87 -1.83 22.34
C PRO A 377 13.84 -0.66 22.54
N LYS A 378 13.67 0.40 21.76
CA LYS A 378 14.44 1.63 21.97
C LYS A 378 14.16 2.10 23.40
N LYS A 379 15.20 2.23 24.22
CA LYS A 379 15.05 2.92 25.51
C LYS A 379 14.38 4.26 25.20
N LYS A 380 13.24 4.55 25.82
CA LYS A 380 12.66 5.89 25.76
C LYS A 380 13.76 6.80 26.28
N VAL A 381 14.25 7.71 25.43
CA VAL A 381 15.10 8.82 25.89
C VAL A 381 14.21 9.58 26.85
N ASP A 382 14.62 9.67 28.10
CA ASP A 382 13.90 10.45 29.11
C ASP A 382 13.97 11.90 28.63
N GLU A 383 12.83 12.45 28.23
CA GLU A 383 12.75 13.84 27.74
C GLU A 383 13.26 14.85 28.78
N ARG A 384 13.41 14.44 30.05
CA ARG A 384 14.03 15.25 31.11
C ARG A 384 15.55 15.39 30.94
N GLN A 385 16.21 14.47 30.22
CA GLN A 385 17.66 14.56 29.95
C GLN A 385 18.01 15.57 28.85
N LEU A 386 17.05 16.00 28.04
CA LEU A 386 17.23 17.01 26.99
C LEU A 386 17.12 18.45 27.50
N ILE A 387 16.63 18.67 28.73
CA ILE A 387 16.45 20.01 29.32
C ILE A 387 17.70 20.49 30.09
N LEU A 388 18.62 19.59 30.42
CA LEU A 388 19.80 19.92 31.24
C LEU A 388 21.04 20.40 30.47
N ASN A 389 21.00 20.49 29.15
CA ASN A 389 22.17 20.88 28.35
C ASN A 389 22.08 22.30 27.71
N PHE A 390 21.17 23.15 28.14
CA PHE A 390 21.04 24.52 27.60
C PHE A 390 21.08 25.66 28.66
N THR A 391 21.67 25.39 29.79
CA THR A 391 22.04 26.48 30.69
C THR A 391 23.51 26.27 31.03
N ASP A 392 24.36 26.91 30.27
CA ASP A 392 25.64 27.50 30.62
C ASP A 392 26.44 27.80 29.35
N ASN A 393 26.31 29.04 28.88
CA ASN A 393 27.45 29.88 28.53
C ASN A 393 26.93 31.25 28.07
N GLU A 394 27.39 32.23 28.78
CA GLU A 394 27.31 33.67 28.56
C GLU A 394 27.61 34.13 27.13
#